data_6c99488fab99754dcb0504fdc99035ad
#
_entry.id   6c99488fab99754dcb0504fdc99035ad
#
_cell.length_a   1.000
_cell.length_b   1.000
_cell.length_c   1.000
_cell.angle_alpha   90.00
_cell.angle_beta   90.00
_cell.angle_gamma   90.00
#
_symmetry.space_group_name_H-M   'P 1'
#
loop_
_entity.id
_entity.type
_entity.pdbx_description
1 polymer ?
#
loop_
_entity_poly.entity_id
_entity_poly.type
_entity_poly.pdbx_seq_one_letter_code
_entity_poly.pdbx_strand_id
1 'polypeptide(L)'
;DGTLTIPRLSGTIDGKPFTGEPIEILVDNSYQVLVEDSVVFITTELDKDEAFVGEQVTVTYKLYTRVQMSLEDIKYPESVGFWSEELSVPRPPRFNQTTINGVQYNVATLYKVALFPTKTGALELSPMTARCNVQVKAKRRQREIFDDPFFNNSFNETVQKVFRTEPRTIRVKPYPVGQPANFTGAVGSFEISSYIDREFCKENEVFTFTIAMNGTGNGGMFNLPDVKFPEGIEVYPFKQNYEKDSLQFQLEFNQSWDYYLIPRRKGKLKILPVQMSYFDLESGSWK
;
A
#
# COMPACT_ATOMS: atom_id res chain seq x y z
N ASP A 1 20.81 3.87 20.47
CA ASP A 1 20.46 4.69 21.63
C ASP A 1 21.72 5.34 22.19
N GLY A 2 21.73 6.63 22.43
CA GLY A 2 22.86 7.36 22.96
C GLY A 2 22.55 8.79 23.31
N THR A 3 23.36 9.39 24.20
CA THR A 3 23.27 10.80 24.53
C THR A 3 24.30 11.56 23.71
N LEU A 4 23.86 12.54 22.93
CA LEU A 4 24.71 13.50 22.26
C LEU A 4 24.81 14.76 23.13
N THR A 5 26.02 15.12 23.52
CA THR A 5 26.23 16.32 24.34
C THR A 5 26.84 17.42 23.49
N ILE A 6 26.15 18.57 23.37
CA ILE A 6 26.72 19.80 22.83
C ILE A 6 27.49 20.46 24.00
N PRO A 7 28.82 20.63 23.88
CA PRO A 7 29.62 21.19 24.97
C PRO A 7 29.25 22.62 25.28
N ARG A 8 29.60 23.06 26.48
CA ARG A 8 29.41 24.45 26.92
C ARG A 8 30.03 25.45 25.94
N LEU A 9 29.25 26.40 25.52
CA LEU A 9 29.76 27.51 24.77
C LEU A 9 30.25 28.59 25.76
N SER A 10 31.50 29.01 25.63
CA SER A 10 32.04 30.11 26.39
C SER A 10 32.51 31.24 25.48
N GLY A 11 32.28 32.45 25.91
CA GLY A 11 32.61 33.65 25.15
C GLY A 11 32.58 34.89 26.04
N THR A 12 32.76 36.07 25.42
CA THR A 12 32.68 37.38 26.10
C THR A 12 31.60 38.21 25.46
N ILE A 13 30.66 38.72 26.24
CA ILE A 13 29.62 39.66 25.80
C ILE A 13 29.84 40.95 26.56
N ASP A 14 30.04 42.05 25.85
CA ASP A 14 30.34 43.40 26.45
C ASP A 14 31.49 43.39 27.47
N GLY A 15 32.56 42.62 27.15
CA GLY A 15 33.74 42.51 28.03
C GLY A 15 33.54 41.62 29.27
N LYS A 16 32.37 40.98 29.43
CA LYS A 16 32.11 40.04 30.54
C LYS A 16 32.13 38.61 30.06
N PRO A 17 32.79 37.69 30.79
CA PRO A 17 32.81 36.29 30.43
C PRO A 17 31.41 35.68 30.56
N PHE A 18 31.02 34.88 29.54
CA PHE A 18 29.79 34.13 29.50
C PHE A 18 30.12 32.64 29.33
N THR A 19 29.45 31.81 30.09
CA THR A 19 29.51 30.32 29.91
C THR A 19 28.09 29.77 29.92
N GLY A 20 27.70 29.17 28.82
CA GLY A 20 26.40 28.52 28.70
C GLY A 20 26.39 27.13 29.40
N GLU A 21 25.22 26.57 29.62
CA GLU A 21 25.08 25.18 30.06
C GLU A 21 25.24 24.22 28.86
N PRO A 22 25.74 23.00 29.08
CA PRO A 22 25.77 21.98 28.04
C PRO A 22 24.33 21.56 27.66
N ILE A 23 24.12 21.23 26.41
CA ILE A 23 22.83 20.72 25.95
C ILE A 23 22.98 19.21 25.71
N GLU A 24 22.21 18.41 26.44
CA GLU A 24 22.13 16.98 26.22
C GLU A 24 20.94 16.65 25.33
N ILE A 25 21.21 15.91 24.26
CA ILE A 25 20.20 15.40 23.34
C ILE A 25 20.19 13.87 23.50
N LEU A 26 19.10 13.34 24.07
CA LEU A 26 18.88 11.90 24.11
C LEU A 26 18.43 11.42 22.72
N VAL A 27 19.25 10.58 22.10
CA VAL A 27 18.91 9.91 20.85
C VAL A 27 18.40 8.53 21.22
N ASP A 28 17.10 8.35 21.21
CA ASP A 28 16.43 7.10 21.51
C ASP A 28 15.72 6.56 20.26
N ASN A 29 15.95 5.29 19.91
CA ASN A 29 15.26 4.59 18.85
C ASN A 29 13.86 4.11 19.27
N SER A 30 13.54 4.14 20.56
CA SER A 30 12.22 3.83 21.09
C SER A 30 11.33 5.09 21.14
N TYR A 31 11.04 5.71 20.01
CA TYR A 31 9.96 6.69 19.94
C TYR A 31 8.61 5.96 20.05
N GLN A 32 8.30 5.46 21.25
CA GLN A 32 6.93 5.11 21.60
C GLN A 32 6.15 6.42 21.69
N VAL A 33 5.47 6.78 20.61
CA VAL A 33 4.37 7.74 20.71
C VAL A 33 3.37 7.09 21.65
N LEU A 34 3.36 7.51 22.91
CA LEU A 34 2.25 7.24 23.80
C LEU A 34 1.03 7.89 23.16
N VAL A 35 0.24 7.09 22.44
CA VAL A 35 -0.95 7.52 21.67
C VAL A 35 -1.96 8.25 22.57
N GLU A 36 -1.88 8.04 23.89
CA GLU A 36 -2.80 8.55 24.89
C GLU A 36 -2.85 10.09 24.99
N ASP A 37 -1.75 10.80 24.67
CA ASP A 37 -1.69 12.28 24.77
C ASP A 37 -1.51 13.00 23.43
N SER A 38 -1.39 12.28 22.33
CA SER A 38 -1.14 12.86 21.03
C SER A 38 -2.39 13.53 20.45
N VAL A 39 -2.28 14.83 20.18
CA VAL A 39 -3.37 15.63 19.58
C VAL A 39 -3.51 15.33 18.09
N VAL A 40 -2.42 14.97 17.42
CA VAL A 40 -2.35 14.54 16.01
C VAL A 40 -1.31 13.44 15.89
N PHE A 41 -1.63 12.37 15.19
CA PHE A 41 -0.70 11.28 14.87
C PHE A 41 -1.15 10.54 13.61
N ILE A 42 -0.24 9.75 13.03
CA ILE A 42 -0.51 8.86 11.89
C ILE A 42 -0.14 7.42 12.24
N THR A 43 -0.92 6.48 11.70
CA THR A 43 -0.72 5.04 11.95
C THR A 43 -0.57 4.26 10.65
N THR A 44 0.12 3.12 10.72
CA THR A 44 0.12 2.07 9.71
C THR A 44 -0.64 0.87 10.23
N GLU A 45 -1.74 0.52 9.60
CA GLU A 45 -2.54 -0.66 9.90
C GLU A 45 -2.33 -1.72 8.81
N LEU A 46 -2.07 -2.95 9.23
CA LEU A 46 -1.97 -4.12 8.36
C LEU A 46 -3.19 -5.00 8.61
N ASP A 47 -3.74 -5.60 7.55
CA ASP A 47 -4.78 -6.63 7.69
C ASP A 47 -4.20 -7.94 8.25
N LYS A 48 -2.89 -8.20 8.00
CA LYS A 48 -2.12 -9.32 8.52
C LYS A 48 -0.63 -8.97 8.57
N ASP A 49 0.14 -9.62 9.43
CA ASP A 49 1.60 -9.47 9.56
C ASP A 49 2.39 -10.70 9.04
N GLU A 50 1.67 -11.74 8.58
CA GLU A 50 2.22 -12.90 7.92
C GLU A 50 1.49 -13.14 6.59
N ALA A 51 2.26 -13.54 5.55
CA ALA A 51 1.70 -13.83 4.24
C ALA A 51 2.59 -14.85 3.50
N PHE A 52 2.04 -15.51 2.49
CA PHE A 52 2.83 -16.23 1.49
C PHE A 52 3.40 -15.28 0.42
N VAL A 53 4.40 -15.73 -0.32
CA VAL A 53 4.83 -15.01 -1.53
C VAL A 53 3.63 -14.82 -2.45
N GLY A 54 3.42 -13.60 -2.98
CA GLY A 54 2.28 -13.29 -3.85
C GLY A 54 0.92 -13.16 -3.18
N GLU A 55 0.80 -13.41 -1.86
CA GLU A 55 -0.44 -13.16 -1.11
C GLU A 55 -0.61 -11.67 -0.82
N GLN A 56 -1.81 -11.14 -1.00
CA GLN A 56 -2.11 -9.74 -0.69
C GLN A 56 -2.01 -9.45 0.81
N VAL A 57 -1.28 -8.39 1.15
CA VAL A 57 -1.33 -7.72 2.45
C VAL A 57 -1.84 -6.30 2.22
N THR A 58 -2.96 -5.96 2.84
CA THR A 58 -3.54 -4.62 2.72
C THR A 58 -2.99 -3.71 3.80
N VAL A 59 -2.36 -2.61 3.37
CA VAL A 59 -1.80 -1.60 4.27
C VAL A 59 -2.63 -0.33 4.19
N THR A 60 -3.07 0.16 5.35
CA THR A 60 -3.87 1.39 5.47
C THR A 60 -3.15 2.40 6.35
N TYR A 61 -2.94 3.60 5.83
CA TYR A 61 -2.35 4.72 6.56
C TYR A 61 -3.45 5.69 6.97
N LYS A 62 -3.57 5.94 8.28
CA LYS A 62 -4.61 6.78 8.85
C LYS A 62 -4.01 7.96 9.61
N LEU A 63 -4.67 9.10 9.48
CA LEU A 63 -4.39 10.31 10.25
C LEU A 63 -5.48 10.51 11.29
N TYR A 64 -5.08 10.74 12.52
CA TYR A 64 -5.96 11.04 13.65
C TYR A 64 -5.68 12.46 14.15
N THR A 65 -6.72 13.23 14.41
CA THR A 65 -6.59 14.59 14.93
C THR A 65 -7.73 14.96 15.88
N ARG A 66 -7.41 15.74 16.93
CA ARG A 66 -8.36 16.37 17.87
C ARG A 66 -8.45 17.89 17.67
N VAL A 67 -7.66 18.44 16.75
CA VAL A 67 -7.59 19.87 16.49
C VAL A 67 -7.79 20.15 15.01
N GLN A 68 -8.06 21.42 14.69
CA GLN A 68 -8.09 21.85 13.30
C GLN A 68 -6.68 21.80 12.70
N MET A 69 -6.60 21.24 11.51
CA MET A 69 -5.34 21.13 10.77
C MET A 69 -5.59 21.08 9.27
N SER A 70 -4.55 21.38 8.48
CA SER A 70 -4.49 21.09 7.04
C SER A 70 -3.32 20.16 6.74
N LEU A 71 -3.55 19.24 5.81
CA LEU A 71 -2.52 18.38 5.25
C LEU A 71 -1.84 19.12 4.10
N GLU A 72 -0.51 19.27 4.19
CA GLU A 72 0.29 20.01 3.19
C GLU A 72 0.97 19.08 2.20
N ASP A 73 1.56 17.97 2.72
CA ASP A 73 2.35 17.06 1.92
C ASP A 73 2.40 15.66 2.52
N ILE A 74 2.50 14.65 1.67
CA ILE A 74 2.69 13.25 2.06
C ILE A 74 3.89 12.67 1.32
N LYS A 75 4.86 12.16 2.08
CA LYS A 75 5.89 11.27 1.54
C LYS A 75 5.44 9.82 1.75
N TYR A 76 5.09 9.17 0.65
CA TYR A 76 4.65 7.78 0.67
C TYR A 76 5.79 6.83 1.03
N PRO A 77 5.50 5.68 1.66
CA PRO A 77 6.49 4.67 2.00
C PRO A 77 7.03 3.97 0.75
N GLU A 78 8.26 3.51 0.82
CA GLU A 78 8.83 2.61 -0.18
C GLU A 78 8.45 1.16 0.16
N SER A 79 8.04 0.39 -0.84
CA SER A 79 7.61 -1.00 -0.69
C SER A 79 8.64 -1.96 -1.31
N VAL A 80 9.87 -1.94 -0.81
CA VAL A 80 10.96 -2.78 -1.33
C VAL A 80 10.70 -4.26 -1.06
N GLY A 81 10.70 -5.06 -2.12
CA GLY A 81 10.40 -6.50 -2.04
C GLY A 81 8.92 -6.83 -2.18
N PHE A 82 8.11 -5.84 -2.54
CA PHE A 82 6.70 -6.01 -2.85
C PHE A 82 6.39 -5.49 -4.26
N TRP A 83 5.47 -6.13 -4.92
CA TRP A 83 4.67 -5.50 -5.95
C TRP A 83 3.49 -4.80 -5.27
N SER A 84 3.09 -3.63 -5.75
CA SER A 84 2.10 -2.80 -5.07
C SER A 84 1.04 -2.26 -6.02
N GLU A 85 -0.21 -2.28 -5.55
CA GLU A 85 -1.34 -1.66 -6.23
C GLU A 85 -2.06 -0.69 -5.28
N GLU A 86 -2.17 0.56 -5.69
CA GLU A 86 -2.91 1.56 -4.91
C GLU A 86 -4.40 1.23 -4.89
N LEU A 87 -4.98 1.22 -3.71
CA LEU A 87 -6.42 1.06 -3.49
C LEU A 87 -7.09 2.42 -3.35
N SER A 88 -8.32 2.53 -3.83
CA SER A 88 -9.04 3.79 -3.87
C SER A 88 -9.33 4.33 -2.47
N VAL A 89 -9.01 5.60 -2.24
CA VAL A 89 -9.36 6.35 -1.04
C VAL A 89 -9.95 7.71 -1.44
N PRO A 90 -10.84 8.30 -0.62
CA PRO A 90 -11.41 9.61 -0.91
C PRO A 90 -10.34 10.70 -1.04
N ARG A 91 -10.37 11.49 -2.10
CA ARG A 91 -9.54 12.67 -2.30
C ARG A 91 -10.43 13.90 -2.59
N PRO A 92 -10.47 14.92 -1.71
CA PRO A 92 -9.69 15.06 -0.47
C PRO A 92 -10.09 14.05 0.62
N PRO A 93 -9.20 13.79 1.62
CA PRO A 93 -9.48 12.88 2.71
C PRO A 93 -10.76 13.25 3.47
N ARG A 94 -11.61 12.27 3.74
CA ARG A 94 -12.85 12.44 4.52
C ARG A 94 -12.60 12.05 5.95
N PHE A 95 -12.94 12.96 6.88
CA PHE A 95 -12.80 12.73 8.30
C PHE A 95 -14.09 12.14 8.88
N ASN A 96 -13.95 11.07 9.66
CA ASN A 96 -14.99 10.45 10.44
C ASN A 96 -14.60 10.52 11.93
N GLN A 97 -15.59 10.51 12.82
CA GLN A 97 -15.32 10.47 14.25
C GLN A 97 -15.04 9.02 14.71
N THR A 98 -14.08 8.88 15.61
CA THR A 98 -13.73 7.62 16.26
C THR A 98 -13.33 7.88 17.72
N THR A 99 -13.34 6.82 18.55
CA THR A 99 -12.90 6.90 19.94
C THR A 99 -11.78 5.91 20.18
N ILE A 100 -10.65 6.39 20.70
CA ILE A 100 -9.50 5.56 21.08
C ILE A 100 -9.27 5.80 22.58
N ASN A 101 -9.29 4.74 23.39
CA ASN A 101 -9.11 4.79 24.85
C ASN A 101 -10.00 5.85 25.55
N GLY A 102 -11.26 6.00 25.10
CA GLY A 102 -12.20 6.98 25.65
C GLY A 102 -12.02 8.42 25.13
N VAL A 103 -11.04 8.66 24.26
CA VAL A 103 -10.76 9.97 23.67
C VAL A 103 -11.26 10.04 22.23
N GLN A 104 -12.02 11.10 21.91
CA GLN A 104 -12.56 11.31 20.56
C GLN A 104 -11.50 11.91 19.62
N TYR A 105 -11.43 11.35 18.42
CA TYR A 105 -10.60 11.81 17.30
C TYR A 105 -11.40 11.91 16.01
N ASN A 106 -10.99 12.80 15.14
CA ASN A 106 -11.34 12.75 13.73
C ASN A 106 -10.28 11.92 13.02
N VAL A 107 -10.70 10.91 12.27
CA VAL A 107 -9.82 10.00 11.53
C VAL A 107 -10.09 10.07 10.04
N ALA A 108 -9.02 10.11 9.24
CA ALA A 108 -9.09 10.01 7.79
C ALA A 108 -8.07 9.01 7.27
N THR A 109 -8.46 8.23 6.25
CA THR A 109 -7.52 7.40 5.50
C THR A 109 -6.78 8.29 4.51
N LEU A 110 -5.45 8.34 4.63
CA LEU A 110 -4.57 9.10 3.75
C LEU A 110 -4.13 8.29 2.53
N TYR A 111 -3.87 7.00 2.75
CA TYR A 111 -3.35 6.11 1.73
C TYR A 111 -3.73 4.67 2.04
N LYS A 112 -4.02 3.89 1.02
CA LYS A 112 -4.29 2.46 1.12
C LYS A 112 -3.66 1.74 -0.06
N VAL A 113 -2.99 0.63 0.20
CA VAL A 113 -2.24 -0.11 -0.81
C VAL A 113 -2.34 -1.61 -0.58
N ALA A 114 -2.53 -2.36 -1.65
CA ALA A 114 -2.38 -3.81 -1.67
C ALA A 114 -0.91 -4.12 -2.00
N LEU A 115 -0.24 -4.83 -1.11
CA LEU A 115 1.15 -5.27 -1.24
C LEU A 115 1.19 -6.78 -1.46
N PHE A 116 1.99 -7.20 -2.43
CA PHE A 116 2.20 -8.60 -2.76
C PHE A 116 3.69 -8.91 -2.63
N PRO A 117 4.11 -9.67 -1.60
CA PRO A 117 5.52 -10.00 -1.41
C PRO A 117 6.09 -10.77 -2.59
N THR A 118 7.28 -10.41 -3.05
CA THR A 118 7.96 -11.07 -4.19
C THR A 118 9.03 -12.08 -3.77
N LYS A 119 9.34 -12.15 -2.47
CA LYS A 119 10.35 -13.05 -1.87
C LYS A 119 9.99 -13.39 -0.44
N THR A 120 10.53 -14.50 0.06
CA THR A 120 10.38 -14.94 1.45
C THR A 120 11.25 -14.13 2.42
N GLY A 121 10.91 -14.21 3.73
CA GLY A 121 11.68 -13.59 4.82
C GLY A 121 10.94 -12.43 5.48
N ALA A 122 11.64 -11.68 6.31
CA ALA A 122 11.12 -10.48 6.95
C ALA A 122 11.28 -9.29 6.01
N LEU A 123 10.18 -8.74 5.52
CA LEU A 123 10.16 -7.56 4.66
C LEU A 123 9.68 -6.35 5.46
N GLU A 124 10.46 -5.30 5.44
CA GLU A 124 10.18 -4.06 6.18
C GLU A 124 9.45 -3.06 5.30
N LEU A 125 8.41 -2.44 5.85
CA LEU A 125 7.72 -1.30 5.27
C LEU A 125 8.30 -0.02 5.85
N SER A 126 8.81 0.84 4.97
CA SER A 126 9.31 2.15 5.35
C SER A 126 8.19 3.02 5.93
N PRO A 127 8.48 3.90 6.88
CA PRO A 127 7.50 4.82 7.44
C PRO A 127 6.93 5.79 6.40
N MET A 128 5.62 6.07 6.49
CA MET A 128 5.00 7.22 5.82
C MET A 128 5.26 8.49 6.63
N THR A 129 5.44 9.61 5.95
CA THR A 129 5.59 10.92 6.58
C THR A 129 4.50 11.86 6.07
N ALA A 130 3.83 12.59 6.98
CA ALA A 130 2.85 13.62 6.66
C ALA A 130 3.27 14.96 7.25
N ARG A 131 3.29 16.01 6.43
CA ARG A 131 3.51 17.40 6.85
C ARG A 131 2.17 18.09 6.97
N CYS A 132 1.91 18.66 8.14
CA CYS A 132 0.62 19.27 8.46
C CYS A 132 0.81 20.64 9.11
N ASN A 133 -0.11 21.56 8.80
CA ASN A 133 -0.28 22.79 9.56
C ASN A 133 -1.32 22.53 10.65
N VAL A 134 -0.92 22.61 11.91
CA VAL A 134 -1.73 22.27 13.08
C VAL A 134 -2.03 23.53 13.87
N GLN A 135 -3.30 23.76 14.21
CA GLN A 135 -3.67 24.84 15.12
C GLN A 135 -3.40 24.42 16.57
N VAL A 136 -2.52 25.14 17.23
CA VAL A 136 -2.18 24.94 18.65
C VAL A 136 -2.60 26.16 19.46
N LYS A 137 -3.02 25.97 20.71
CA LYS A 137 -3.24 27.09 21.60
C LYS A 137 -1.90 27.75 21.90
N ALA A 138 -1.79 29.05 21.64
CA ALA A 138 -0.60 29.81 21.96
C ALA A 138 -0.29 29.71 23.48
N LYS A 139 0.92 29.31 23.85
CA LYS A 139 1.35 29.37 25.26
C LYS A 139 1.41 30.83 25.65
N ARG A 140 0.64 31.23 26.67
CA ARG A 140 0.78 32.56 27.28
C ARG A 140 2.26 32.77 27.65
N ARG A 141 2.95 33.67 26.98
CA ARG A 141 4.17 34.26 27.52
C ARG A 141 3.75 35.12 28.73
N GLN A 142 4.14 34.68 29.92
CA GLN A 142 4.02 35.49 31.12
C GLN A 142 4.80 36.81 30.90
N ARG A 143 4.11 37.88 30.53
CA ARG A 143 4.44 39.27 30.75
C ARG A 143 3.54 40.16 29.90
N GLU A 144 2.55 40.80 30.60
CA GLU A 144 2.43 42.25 30.51
C GLU A 144 1.24 42.71 31.39
N ILE A 145 1.43 43.84 32.07
CA ILE A 145 0.68 44.41 33.19
C ILE A 145 -0.67 45.05 32.76
N PHE A 146 -1.10 44.85 31.53
CA PHE A 146 -2.38 45.34 31.02
C PHE A 146 -3.24 44.17 30.51
N ASP A 147 -3.87 43.45 31.45
CA ASP A 147 -4.87 42.44 31.14
C ASP A 147 -6.22 43.16 30.90
N ASP A 148 -6.43 43.61 29.66
CA ASP A 148 -7.73 44.15 29.25
C ASP A 148 -8.67 42.94 29.01
N PRO A 149 -9.77 42.77 29.77
CA PRO A 149 -10.68 41.63 29.63
C PRO A 149 -11.37 41.54 28.25
N PHE A 150 -11.36 42.61 27.47
CA PHE A 150 -11.96 42.62 26.13
C PHE A 150 -11.06 42.07 25.01
N PHE A 151 -9.75 41.90 25.23
CA PHE A 151 -8.81 41.33 24.28
C PHE A 151 -8.41 39.87 24.58
N ASN A 152 -9.20 39.14 25.36
CA ASN A 152 -8.94 37.75 25.72
C ASN A 152 -9.26 36.81 24.54
N ASN A 153 -8.85 37.15 23.32
CA ASN A 153 -8.90 36.25 22.18
C ASN A 153 -7.74 35.25 22.31
N SER A 154 -8.08 34.02 22.61
CA SER A 154 -7.16 32.90 22.53
C SER A 154 -6.64 32.79 21.08
N PHE A 155 -5.51 33.42 20.79
CA PHE A 155 -4.88 33.32 19.49
C PHE A 155 -4.45 31.87 19.27
N ASN A 156 -5.10 31.20 18.35
CA ASN A 156 -4.61 29.92 17.85
C ASN A 156 -3.42 30.21 16.94
N GLU A 157 -2.29 29.65 17.27
CA GLU A 157 -1.10 29.69 16.41
C GLU A 157 -1.12 28.49 15.47
N THR A 158 -0.86 28.71 14.19
CA THR A 158 -0.68 27.62 13.22
C THR A 158 0.79 27.27 13.14
N VAL A 159 1.11 26.03 13.51
CA VAL A 159 2.48 25.51 13.50
C VAL A 159 2.58 24.36 12.51
N GLN A 160 3.60 24.40 11.65
CA GLN A 160 3.91 23.29 10.76
C GLN A 160 4.57 22.16 11.56
N LYS A 161 4.02 20.95 11.46
CA LYS A 161 4.55 19.74 12.09
C LYS A 161 4.67 18.61 11.08
N VAL A 162 5.64 17.73 11.33
CA VAL A 162 5.87 16.51 10.56
C VAL A 162 5.56 15.32 11.44
N PHE A 163 4.68 14.46 10.96
CA PHE A 163 4.29 13.19 11.60
C PHE A 163 4.83 12.03 10.79
N ARG A 164 5.25 10.97 11.47
CA ARG A 164 5.82 9.79 10.85
C ARG A 164 5.18 8.54 11.46
N THR A 165 4.88 7.52 10.61
CA THR A 165 4.43 6.23 11.11
C THR A 165 5.61 5.39 11.61
N GLU A 166 5.32 4.42 12.46
CA GLU A 166 6.27 3.37 12.84
C GLU A 166 6.59 2.47 11.63
N PRO A 167 7.82 1.97 11.49
CA PRO A 167 8.13 0.93 10.53
C PRO A 167 7.35 -0.35 10.88
N ARG A 168 6.97 -1.13 9.87
CA ARG A 168 6.24 -2.40 10.07
C ARG A 168 6.97 -3.50 9.32
N THR A 169 6.91 -4.70 9.86
CA THR A 169 7.53 -5.88 9.25
C THR A 169 6.46 -6.90 8.91
N ILE A 170 6.53 -7.43 7.68
CA ILE A 170 5.69 -8.53 7.21
C ILE A 170 6.56 -9.77 7.09
N ARG A 171 6.16 -10.87 7.73
CA ARG A 171 6.82 -12.18 7.65
C ARG A 171 6.28 -12.96 6.47
N VAL A 172 7.12 -13.16 5.46
CA VAL A 172 6.73 -13.84 4.23
C VAL A 172 7.18 -15.30 4.26
N LYS A 173 6.21 -16.20 4.22
CA LYS A 173 6.40 -17.64 4.25
C LYS A 173 6.61 -18.20 2.83
N PRO A 174 7.43 -19.25 2.67
CA PRO A 174 7.49 -19.99 1.42
C PRO A 174 6.16 -20.73 1.18
N TYR A 175 5.92 -21.08 -0.07
CA TYR A 175 4.78 -21.95 -0.40
C TYR A 175 4.89 -23.31 0.30
N PRO A 176 3.74 -23.96 0.59
CA PRO A 176 3.76 -25.33 1.10
C PRO A 176 4.34 -26.31 0.07
N VAL A 177 4.77 -27.48 0.56
CA VAL A 177 5.31 -28.55 -0.29
C VAL A 177 4.26 -29.01 -1.33
N GLY A 178 4.75 -29.56 -2.46
CA GLY A 178 3.87 -30.06 -3.51
C GLY A 178 3.53 -29.04 -4.60
N GLN A 179 4.32 -27.99 -4.75
CA GLN A 179 4.17 -27.01 -5.84
C GLN A 179 4.15 -27.70 -7.20
N PRO A 180 3.08 -27.50 -8.01
CA PRO A 180 2.97 -28.09 -9.35
C PRO A 180 4.03 -27.52 -10.31
N ALA A 181 4.48 -28.35 -11.26
CA ALA A 181 5.51 -27.94 -12.24
C ALA A 181 5.04 -26.83 -13.20
N ASN A 182 3.72 -26.69 -13.40
CA ASN A 182 3.10 -25.66 -14.23
C ASN A 182 2.63 -24.45 -13.46
N PHE A 183 3.06 -24.29 -12.20
CA PHE A 183 2.79 -23.09 -11.41
C PHE A 183 3.57 -21.91 -11.95
N THR A 184 2.87 -20.80 -12.24
CA THR A 184 3.45 -19.59 -12.83
C THR A 184 3.47 -18.40 -11.86
N GLY A 185 3.15 -18.63 -10.59
CA GLY A 185 3.15 -17.58 -9.56
C GLY A 185 1.76 -17.08 -9.16
N ALA A 186 0.68 -17.67 -9.66
CA ALA A 186 -0.68 -17.26 -9.35
C ALA A 186 -1.09 -17.64 -7.91
N VAL A 187 -1.46 -16.64 -7.10
CA VAL A 187 -1.86 -16.78 -5.69
C VAL A 187 -3.15 -16.02 -5.44
N GLY A 188 -4.18 -16.72 -5.01
CA GLY A 188 -5.51 -16.14 -4.81
C GLY A 188 -6.65 -17.11 -5.09
N SER A 189 -7.80 -16.58 -5.45
CA SER A 189 -8.97 -17.34 -5.88
C SER A 189 -9.35 -16.90 -7.28
N PHE A 190 -9.37 -17.83 -8.25
CA PHE A 190 -9.52 -17.53 -9.67
C PHE A 190 -10.56 -18.39 -10.33
N GLU A 191 -11.31 -17.78 -11.25
CA GLU A 191 -12.12 -18.46 -12.24
C GLU A 191 -11.51 -18.25 -13.62
N ILE A 192 -11.34 -19.35 -14.37
CA ILE A 192 -10.79 -19.36 -15.72
C ILE A 192 -11.84 -19.84 -16.70
N SER A 193 -11.96 -19.16 -17.83
CA SER A 193 -12.81 -19.55 -18.96
C SER A 193 -12.09 -19.32 -20.27
N SER A 194 -12.54 -20.00 -21.32
CA SER A 194 -12.07 -19.75 -22.67
C SER A 194 -13.19 -19.86 -23.68
N TYR A 195 -13.14 -19.05 -24.72
CA TYR A 195 -14.13 -19.02 -25.79
C TYR A 195 -13.53 -18.56 -27.12
N ILE A 196 -14.25 -18.81 -28.19
CA ILE A 196 -13.94 -18.34 -29.53
C ILE A 196 -15.05 -17.38 -30.01
N ASP A 197 -14.69 -16.39 -30.80
CA ASP A 197 -15.65 -15.41 -31.31
C ASP A 197 -16.59 -16.01 -32.37
N ARG A 198 -16.19 -17.13 -33.02
CA ARG A 198 -16.98 -17.85 -34.03
C ARG A 198 -16.57 -19.31 -34.12
N GLU A 199 -17.56 -20.22 -34.28
CA GLU A 199 -17.30 -21.66 -34.42
C GLU A 199 -16.93 -22.07 -35.86
N PHE A 200 -17.25 -21.24 -36.84
CA PHE A 200 -17.00 -21.48 -38.28
C PHE A 200 -16.30 -20.28 -38.87
N CYS A 201 -15.22 -20.52 -39.60
CA CYS A 201 -14.50 -19.50 -40.36
C CYS A 201 -13.96 -20.12 -41.67
N LYS A 202 -13.68 -19.28 -42.64
CA LYS A 202 -13.04 -19.67 -43.90
C LYS A 202 -11.54 -19.82 -43.71
N GLU A 203 -10.91 -20.62 -44.57
CA GLU A 203 -9.46 -20.65 -44.68
C GLU A 203 -8.92 -19.24 -44.94
N ASN A 204 -7.86 -18.83 -44.21
CA ASN A 204 -7.27 -17.51 -44.20
C ASN A 204 -8.12 -16.37 -43.59
N GLU A 205 -9.21 -16.66 -42.93
CA GLU A 205 -10.01 -15.69 -42.18
C GLU A 205 -9.58 -15.68 -40.70
N VAL A 206 -9.40 -14.49 -40.14
CA VAL A 206 -9.01 -14.32 -38.73
C VAL A 206 -10.17 -14.63 -37.82
N PHE A 207 -9.92 -15.38 -36.74
CA PHE A 207 -10.82 -15.52 -35.58
C PHE A 207 -10.07 -15.29 -34.28
N THR A 208 -10.80 -15.00 -33.23
CA THR A 208 -10.22 -14.72 -31.90
C THR A 208 -10.52 -15.86 -30.94
N PHE A 209 -9.46 -16.37 -30.29
CA PHE A 209 -9.57 -17.24 -29.13
C PHE A 209 -9.18 -16.43 -27.88
N THR A 210 -10.12 -16.31 -26.95
CA THR A 210 -9.93 -15.55 -25.71
C THR A 210 -9.83 -16.52 -24.55
N ILE A 211 -8.84 -16.30 -23.68
CA ILE A 211 -8.77 -16.85 -22.33
C ILE A 211 -9.09 -15.70 -21.41
N ALA A 212 -10.09 -15.87 -20.55
CA ALA A 212 -10.49 -14.90 -19.55
C ALA A 212 -10.30 -15.47 -18.14
N MET A 213 -9.83 -14.65 -17.25
CA MET A 213 -9.64 -14.94 -15.83
C MET A 213 -10.16 -13.78 -14.99
N ASN A 214 -10.93 -14.10 -13.98
CA ASN A 214 -11.38 -13.16 -12.96
C ASN A 214 -11.15 -13.73 -11.57
N GLY A 215 -11.05 -12.86 -10.57
CA GLY A 215 -10.86 -13.31 -9.20
C GLY A 215 -10.19 -12.27 -8.31
N THR A 216 -9.76 -12.76 -7.16
CA THR A 216 -9.01 -11.97 -6.16
C THR A 216 -7.60 -12.52 -6.00
N GLY A 217 -6.63 -11.62 -5.83
CA GLY A 217 -5.23 -11.99 -5.63
C GLY A 217 -4.26 -11.24 -6.53
N ASN A 218 -3.15 -11.88 -6.88
CA ASN A 218 -2.04 -11.25 -7.59
C ASN A 218 -2.15 -11.28 -9.13
N GLY A 219 -3.33 -11.04 -9.68
CA GLY A 219 -3.64 -11.16 -11.10
C GLY A 219 -2.66 -10.51 -12.08
N GLY A 220 -2.04 -9.38 -11.72
CA GLY A 220 -1.06 -8.69 -12.55
C GLY A 220 0.37 -9.22 -12.49
N MET A 221 0.66 -10.24 -11.67
CA MET A 221 2.03 -10.67 -11.36
C MET A 221 2.47 -11.97 -12.05
N PHE A 222 1.56 -12.70 -12.67
CA PHE A 222 1.88 -13.97 -13.31
C PHE A 222 1.51 -13.97 -14.79
N ASN A 223 2.10 -14.89 -15.53
CA ASN A 223 1.80 -15.11 -16.93
C ASN A 223 0.99 -16.39 -17.12
N LEU A 224 0.18 -16.45 -18.18
CA LEU A 224 -0.40 -17.72 -18.61
C LEU A 224 0.68 -18.72 -19.01
N PRO A 225 0.46 -20.02 -18.79
CA PRO A 225 1.25 -21.07 -19.42
C PRO A 225 1.19 -20.96 -20.95
N ASP A 226 2.19 -21.49 -21.62
CA ASP A 226 2.23 -21.54 -23.07
C ASP A 226 1.00 -22.24 -23.65
N VAL A 227 0.22 -21.54 -24.44
CA VAL A 227 -0.94 -22.07 -25.14
C VAL A 227 -0.49 -22.75 -26.44
N LYS A 228 -0.78 -24.06 -26.54
CA LYS A 228 -0.42 -24.83 -27.72
C LYS A 228 -1.59 -24.89 -28.69
N PHE A 229 -1.38 -24.44 -29.90
CA PHE A 229 -2.34 -24.52 -30.97
C PHE A 229 -2.04 -25.69 -31.91
N PRO A 230 -3.05 -26.30 -32.58
CA PRO A 230 -2.83 -27.37 -33.50
C PRO A 230 -2.13 -26.93 -34.79
N GLU A 231 -1.48 -27.87 -35.46
CA GLU A 231 -0.89 -27.59 -36.76
C GLU A 231 -1.95 -27.09 -37.76
N GLY A 232 -1.56 -26.10 -38.58
CA GLY A 232 -2.44 -25.46 -39.55
C GLY A 232 -3.20 -24.27 -39.01
N ILE A 233 -2.88 -23.81 -37.81
CA ILE A 233 -3.25 -22.50 -37.29
C ILE A 233 -1.99 -21.62 -37.22
N GLU A 234 -2.03 -20.49 -37.87
CA GLU A 234 -1.06 -19.41 -37.69
C GLU A 234 -1.50 -18.52 -36.52
N VAL A 235 -0.56 -18.29 -35.57
CA VAL A 235 -0.83 -17.59 -34.33
C VAL A 235 -0.14 -16.24 -34.35
N TYR A 236 -0.89 -15.20 -34.14
CA TYR A 236 -0.36 -13.85 -33.95
C TYR A 236 -0.17 -13.53 -32.46
N PRO A 237 0.67 -12.54 -32.11
CA PRO A 237 0.82 -12.10 -30.74
C PRO A 237 -0.54 -11.74 -30.11
N PHE A 238 -0.75 -12.22 -28.88
CA PHE A 238 -1.98 -11.95 -28.16
C PHE A 238 -2.02 -10.52 -27.65
N LYS A 239 -3.24 -10.00 -27.50
CA LYS A 239 -3.51 -8.76 -26.77
C LYS A 239 -3.91 -9.13 -25.34
N GLN A 240 -3.22 -8.56 -24.35
CA GLN A 240 -3.58 -8.70 -22.95
C GLN A 240 -4.38 -7.49 -22.51
N ASN A 241 -5.51 -7.73 -21.85
CA ASN A 241 -6.29 -6.70 -21.17
C ASN A 241 -6.28 -7.03 -19.67
N TYR A 242 -6.13 -6.02 -18.84
CA TYR A 242 -6.13 -6.14 -17.38
C TYR A 242 -6.93 -4.98 -16.80
N GLU A 243 -7.99 -5.31 -16.09
CA GLU A 243 -8.83 -4.36 -15.36
C GLU A 243 -8.84 -4.76 -13.88
N LYS A 244 -8.75 -3.78 -13.00
CA LYS A 244 -8.77 -3.99 -11.56
C LYS A 244 -9.87 -3.18 -10.90
N ASP A 245 -10.53 -3.75 -9.89
CA ASP A 245 -11.36 -3.03 -8.95
C ASP A 245 -10.56 -2.78 -7.66
N SER A 246 -10.25 -1.51 -7.42
CA SER A 246 -9.49 -1.05 -6.26
C SER A 246 -10.37 -0.50 -5.13
N LEU A 247 -11.70 -0.63 -5.22
CA LEU A 247 -12.64 -0.13 -4.21
C LEU A 247 -12.78 -1.08 -3.01
N GLN A 248 -12.45 -2.35 -3.21
CA GLN A 248 -12.59 -3.41 -2.21
C GLN A 248 -11.37 -3.51 -1.27
N PHE A 249 -11.52 -4.28 -0.19
CA PHE A 249 -10.39 -4.65 0.69
C PHE A 249 -9.40 -5.58 0.00
N GLN A 250 -9.90 -6.48 -0.84
CA GLN A 250 -9.11 -7.33 -1.71
C GLN A 250 -9.12 -6.78 -3.12
N LEU A 251 -7.99 -6.88 -3.79
CA LEU A 251 -7.88 -6.49 -5.18
C LEU A 251 -8.58 -7.53 -6.04
N GLU A 252 -9.71 -7.13 -6.62
CA GLU A 252 -10.40 -7.91 -7.66
C GLU A 252 -9.87 -7.52 -9.03
N PHE A 253 -9.80 -8.48 -9.93
CA PHE A 253 -9.34 -8.21 -11.28
C PHE A 253 -10.10 -9.03 -12.33
N ASN A 254 -10.15 -8.47 -13.53
CA ASN A 254 -10.52 -9.16 -14.75
C ASN A 254 -9.34 -9.07 -15.73
N GLN A 255 -8.91 -10.21 -16.23
CA GLN A 255 -7.78 -10.29 -17.16
C GLN A 255 -8.17 -11.17 -18.34
N SER A 256 -7.80 -10.75 -19.55
CA SER A 256 -8.00 -11.56 -20.74
C SER A 256 -6.80 -11.56 -21.66
N TRP A 257 -6.67 -12.62 -22.43
CA TRP A 257 -5.64 -12.81 -23.44
C TRP A 257 -6.33 -13.19 -24.75
N ASP A 258 -6.34 -12.29 -25.72
CA ASP A 258 -6.98 -12.43 -27.01
C ASP A 258 -5.94 -12.87 -28.04
N TYR A 259 -6.00 -14.13 -28.45
CA TYR A 259 -5.15 -14.71 -29.49
C TYR A 259 -5.83 -14.55 -30.84
N TYR A 260 -5.16 -13.90 -31.80
CA TYR A 260 -5.63 -13.79 -33.17
C TYR A 260 -5.09 -14.95 -33.98
N LEU A 261 -6.00 -15.77 -34.50
CA LEU A 261 -5.70 -17.05 -35.11
C LEU A 261 -6.17 -17.07 -36.57
N ILE A 262 -5.34 -17.62 -37.48
CA ILE A 262 -5.68 -17.80 -38.88
C ILE A 262 -5.56 -19.29 -39.26
N PRO A 263 -6.67 -19.97 -39.65
CA PRO A 263 -6.59 -21.33 -40.15
C PRO A 263 -5.98 -21.33 -41.56
N ARG A 264 -4.94 -22.12 -41.75
CA ARG A 264 -4.23 -22.29 -43.02
C ARG A 264 -4.60 -23.58 -43.76
N ARG A 265 -5.51 -24.35 -43.18
CA ARG A 265 -6.04 -25.58 -43.81
C ARG A 265 -7.52 -25.75 -43.47
N LYS A 266 -8.22 -26.45 -44.37
CA LYS A 266 -9.60 -26.86 -44.12
C LYS A 266 -9.66 -28.05 -43.18
N GLY A 267 -10.75 -28.19 -42.43
CA GLY A 267 -11.04 -29.30 -41.56
C GLY A 267 -11.42 -28.90 -40.15
N LYS A 268 -11.59 -29.84 -39.26
CA LYS A 268 -11.87 -29.60 -37.86
C LYS A 268 -10.56 -29.44 -37.11
N LEU A 269 -10.33 -28.27 -36.56
CA LEU A 269 -9.16 -27.94 -35.73
C LEU A 269 -9.61 -27.89 -34.27
N LYS A 270 -8.88 -28.57 -33.38
CA LYS A 270 -9.22 -28.61 -31.95
C LYS A 270 -8.12 -27.92 -31.14
N ILE A 271 -8.49 -26.87 -30.44
CA ILE A 271 -7.63 -26.24 -29.44
C ILE A 271 -7.72 -27.09 -28.17
N LEU A 272 -6.56 -27.45 -27.60
CA LEU A 272 -6.49 -28.24 -26.39
C LEU A 272 -6.79 -27.39 -25.15
N PRO A 273 -7.31 -27.98 -24.05
CA PRO A 273 -7.50 -27.25 -22.81
C PRO A 273 -6.19 -26.62 -22.30
N VAL A 274 -6.27 -25.38 -21.87
CA VAL A 274 -5.18 -24.70 -21.17
C VAL A 274 -5.25 -25.09 -19.70
N GLN A 275 -4.14 -25.58 -19.15
CA GLN A 275 -4.05 -25.97 -17.75
C GLN A 275 -3.13 -24.99 -17.02
N MET A 276 -3.60 -24.47 -15.91
CA MET A 276 -2.89 -23.59 -15.03
C MET A 276 -3.04 -24.08 -13.59
N SER A 277 -1.99 -23.96 -12.80
CA SER A 277 -2.03 -24.22 -11.36
C SER A 277 -1.84 -22.93 -10.58
N TYR A 278 -2.54 -22.82 -9.47
CA TYR A 278 -2.43 -21.69 -8.57
C TYR A 278 -2.48 -22.14 -7.10
N PHE A 279 -2.00 -21.27 -6.22
CA PHE A 279 -2.09 -21.47 -4.78
C PHE A 279 -3.36 -20.79 -4.26
N ASP A 280 -4.31 -21.61 -3.83
CA ASP A 280 -5.58 -21.14 -3.28
C ASP A 280 -5.41 -20.83 -1.78
N LEU A 281 -5.60 -19.57 -1.42
CA LEU A 281 -5.39 -19.09 -0.05
C LEU A 281 -6.49 -19.54 0.91
N GLU A 282 -7.71 -19.75 0.41
CA GLU A 282 -8.85 -20.14 1.23
C GLU A 282 -8.70 -21.58 1.71
N SER A 283 -8.36 -22.49 0.80
CA SER A 283 -8.14 -23.91 1.13
C SER A 283 -6.71 -24.20 1.61
N GLY A 284 -5.77 -23.28 1.42
CA GLY A 284 -4.35 -23.47 1.72
C GLY A 284 -3.71 -24.58 0.86
N SER A 285 -4.21 -24.80 -0.34
CA SER A 285 -3.82 -25.91 -1.21
C SER A 285 -3.60 -25.48 -2.66
N TRP A 286 -2.92 -26.34 -3.40
CA TRP A 286 -2.73 -26.20 -4.83
C TRP A 286 -3.98 -26.61 -5.61
N LYS A 287 -4.38 -25.80 -6.55
CA LYS A 287 -5.46 -26.09 -7.50
C LYS A 287 -4.98 -25.97 -8.93
#